data_f4702e3f78166d5c8fe41b5535b0967e
#
_entry.id   f4702e3f78166d5c8fe41b5535b0967e
#
_cell.length_a   1.000
_cell.length_b   1.000
_cell.length_c   1.000
_cell.angle_alpha   90.00
_cell.angle_beta   90.00
_cell.angle_gamma   90.00
#
_symmetry.space_group_name_H-M   'P 1'
#
loop_
_entity.id
_entity.type
_entity.pdbx_description
1 polymer ?
#
loop_
_entity_poly.entity_id
_entity_poly.type
_entity_poly.pdbx_seq_one_letter_code
_entity_poly.pdbx_strand_id
1 'polypeptide(L)'
;MDEITAHKESSAVLTEIPRQSPYTPPTAPRAEAQGIPPLNLILFLVTFVTTSMAGADLAGRSFSLLHPLASAAALTAGFTFSIPLMAILLAHEMGHYLTARRNGVDTSLPYFIPAPFPSLFIVGTFGAFIRIRQMPSTRRVMFDIGAAGPWAGFILSVPILMVGLALSHVGPLDPSAGGYNLGNSLLFLALVHLVLHVDPNLVNIDLSPIAFAGWLGLFVTTLNLLPVGQLDGGHVVYALFGRHHRTISRLFVAACVLMVVVPVMAGWDFWG
;
A
#
# COMPACT_ATOMS: atom_id res chain seq x y z
N MET A 1 -76.92 24.89 -22.94
CA MET A 1 -75.97 25.82 -23.56
C MET A 1 -74.92 26.24 -22.53
N ASP A 2 -74.48 25.28 -21.67
CA ASP A 2 -73.57 25.52 -20.52
C ASP A 2 -72.56 24.42 -20.24
N GLU A 3 -72.19 23.60 -21.25
CA GLU A 3 -71.17 22.52 -21.08
C GLU A 3 -69.84 22.71 -21.84
N ILE A 4 -69.68 23.86 -22.55
CA ILE A 4 -68.48 24.07 -23.37
C ILE A 4 -67.46 24.99 -22.73
N THR A 5 -67.78 25.63 -21.59
CA THR A 5 -66.87 26.58 -20.90
C THR A 5 -66.00 25.96 -19.80
N ALA A 6 -66.27 24.72 -19.38
CA ALA A 6 -65.54 24.08 -18.27
C ALA A 6 -64.25 23.36 -18.69
N HIS A 7 -64.00 23.20 -20.03
CA HIS A 7 -62.83 22.44 -20.53
C HIS A 7 -61.63 23.31 -20.93
N LYS A 8 -61.73 24.64 -20.77
CA LYS A 8 -60.67 25.56 -21.23
C LYS A 8 -59.77 26.12 -20.12
N GLU A 9 -60.08 25.85 -18.86
CA GLU A 9 -59.26 26.32 -17.71
C GLU A 9 -58.35 25.26 -17.14
N SER A 10 -58.40 24.00 -17.60
CA SER A 10 -57.57 22.92 -17.05
C SER A 10 -56.25 22.72 -17.77
N SER A 11 -55.89 23.54 -18.77
CA SER A 11 -54.67 23.36 -19.56
C SER A 11 -53.60 24.46 -19.33
N ALA A 12 -53.75 25.30 -18.29
CA ALA A 12 -52.83 26.41 -18.06
C ALA A 12 -52.03 26.28 -16.76
N VAL A 13 -51.97 25.09 -16.12
CA VAL A 13 -51.07 24.82 -14.98
C VAL A 13 -50.08 23.72 -15.36
N LEU A 14 -49.39 23.90 -16.50
CA LEU A 14 -48.07 23.32 -16.70
C LEU A 14 -47.12 24.22 -15.89
N THR A 15 -47.01 23.93 -14.63
CA THR A 15 -45.97 24.44 -13.77
C THR A 15 -44.64 24.46 -14.49
N GLU A 16 -44.10 25.64 -14.71
CA GLU A 16 -42.69 25.80 -15.16
C GLU A 16 -41.83 25.05 -14.12
N ILE A 17 -41.30 23.90 -14.55
CA ILE A 17 -40.23 23.22 -13.82
C ILE A 17 -39.10 24.24 -13.74
N PRO A 18 -38.70 24.73 -12.55
CA PRO A 18 -37.59 25.67 -12.44
C PRO A 18 -36.38 25.02 -13.13
N ARG A 19 -35.87 25.64 -14.19
CA ARG A 19 -34.59 25.22 -14.77
C ARG A 19 -33.58 25.20 -13.61
N GLN A 20 -33.20 24.00 -13.20
CA GLN A 20 -32.12 23.87 -12.24
C GLN A 20 -30.94 24.63 -12.82
N SER A 21 -30.52 25.65 -12.09
CA SER A 21 -29.28 26.37 -12.40
C SER A 21 -28.20 25.37 -12.71
N PRO A 22 -27.45 25.52 -13.80
CA PRO A 22 -26.37 24.59 -14.12
C PRO A 22 -25.47 24.50 -12.88
N TYR A 23 -25.35 23.27 -12.35
CA TYR A 23 -24.48 22.99 -11.23
C TYR A 23 -23.06 23.45 -11.60
N THR A 24 -22.67 24.61 -11.13
CA THR A 24 -21.28 25.05 -11.13
C THR A 24 -20.62 24.30 -9.97
N PRO A 25 -19.73 23.32 -10.25
CA PRO A 25 -18.99 22.71 -9.17
C PRO A 25 -18.24 23.81 -8.41
N PRO A 26 -18.23 23.78 -7.09
CA PRO A 26 -17.43 24.70 -6.32
C PRO A 26 -16.02 24.70 -6.88
N THR A 27 -15.53 25.86 -7.30
CA THR A 27 -14.12 26.02 -7.69
C THR A 27 -13.31 25.52 -6.50
N ALA A 28 -12.64 24.38 -6.67
CA ALA A 28 -11.76 23.86 -5.63
C ALA A 28 -10.84 25.01 -5.20
N PRO A 29 -10.75 25.32 -3.90
CA PRO A 29 -9.85 26.37 -3.46
C PRO A 29 -8.48 26.04 -4.03
N ARG A 30 -7.91 26.98 -4.80
CA ARG A 30 -6.56 26.88 -5.30
C ARG A 30 -5.69 26.59 -4.10
N ALA A 31 -5.13 25.38 -4.02
CA ALA A 31 -4.25 25.01 -2.95
C ALA A 31 -3.08 25.98 -3.00
N GLU A 32 -3.09 26.96 -2.12
CA GLU A 32 -1.91 27.73 -1.80
C GLU A 32 -0.79 26.71 -1.53
N ALA A 33 0.40 26.98 -2.05
CA ALA A 33 1.56 26.13 -1.82
C ALA A 33 1.93 26.22 -0.32
N GLN A 34 1.14 25.52 0.51
CA GLN A 34 1.46 25.34 1.91
C GLN A 34 2.71 24.47 1.97
N GLY A 35 3.73 24.95 2.69
CA GLY A 35 4.93 24.18 2.95
C GLY A 35 4.60 22.82 3.56
N ILE A 36 5.56 21.91 3.61
CA ILE A 36 5.37 20.57 4.21
C ILE A 36 4.93 20.75 5.67
N PRO A 37 3.77 20.23 6.09
CA PRO A 37 3.34 20.33 7.48
C PRO A 37 4.38 19.68 8.40
N PRO A 38 4.74 20.31 9.52
CA PRO A 38 5.81 19.79 10.38
C PRO A 38 5.56 18.38 10.88
N LEU A 39 4.30 18.04 11.13
CA LEU A 39 3.93 16.68 11.56
C LEU A 39 4.30 15.60 10.52
N ASN A 40 4.06 15.84 9.23
CA ASN A 40 4.41 14.88 8.18
C ASN A 40 5.92 14.67 8.12
N LEU A 41 6.71 15.76 8.25
CA LEU A 41 8.15 15.68 8.27
C LEU A 41 8.68 14.95 9.51
N ILE A 42 8.16 15.27 10.69
CA ILE A 42 8.54 14.60 11.95
C ILE A 42 8.26 13.10 11.85
N LEU A 43 7.06 12.71 11.43
CA LEU A 43 6.69 11.30 11.30
C LEU A 43 7.56 10.59 10.26
N PHE A 44 7.89 11.23 9.14
CA PHE A 44 8.82 10.70 8.16
C PHE A 44 10.21 10.44 8.76
N LEU A 45 10.77 11.41 9.47
CA LEU A 45 12.10 11.28 10.09
C LEU A 45 12.12 10.22 11.20
N VAL A 46 11.09 10.18 12.06
CA VAL A 46 10.98 9.15 13.10
C VAL A 46 10.85 7.77 12.48
N THR A 47 10.04 7.61 11.43
CA THR A 47 9.89 6.34 10.71
C THR A 47 11.19 5.93 10.02
N PHE A 48 11.93 6.89 9.46
CA PHE A 48 13.25 6.61 8.89
C PHE A 48 14.23 6.08 9.94
N VAL A 49 14.22 6.63 11.15
CA VAL A 49 15.05 6.13 12.27
C VAL A 49 14.62 4.73 12.69
N THR A 50 13.31 4.50 12.91
CA THR A 50 12.82 3.18 13.35
C THR A 50 13.02 2.09 12.31
N THR A 51 12.88 2.40 11.01
CA THR A 51 13.22 1.46 9.94
C THR A 51 14.72 1.22 9.80
N SER A 52 15.56 2.24 10.08
CA SER A 52 17.01 2.08 10.11
C SER A 52 17.47 1.20 11.28
N MET A 53 16.79 1.28 12.42
CA MET A 53 17.04 0.36 13.55
C MET A 53 16.69 -1.08 13.17
N ALA A 54 15.52 -1.30 12.54
CA ALA A 54 15.14 -2.62 12.04
C ALA A 54 16.14 -3.15 11.01
N GLY A 55 16.57 -2.30 10.08
CA GLY A 55 17.61 -2.65 9.11
C GLY A 55 18.98 -2.95 9.74
N ALA A 56 19.34 -2.30 10.84
CA ALA A 56 20.54 -2.61 11.59
C ALA A 56 20.48 -4.03 12.21
N ASP A 57 19.34 -4.38 12.79
CA ASP A 57 19.09 -5.71 13.34
C ASP A 57 19.18 -6.79 12.25
N LEU A 58 18.61 -6.54 11.06
CA LEU A 58 18.75 -7.40 9.87
C LEU A 58 20.21 -7.56 9.42
N ALA A 59 21.03 -6.52 9.59
CA ALA A 59 22.47 -6.57 9.30
C ALA A 59 23.30 -7.18 10.44
N GLY A 60 22.66 -7.78 11.46
CA GLY A 60 23.32 -8.36 12.62
C GLY A 60 23.98 -7.35 13.56
N ARG A 61 23.55 -6.08 13.51
CA ARG A 61 24.09 -4.99 14.33
C ARG A 61 23.00 -4.44 15.26
N SER A 62 23.14 -4.71 16.56
CA SER A 62 22.17 -4.21 17.53
C SER A 62 22.37 -2.72 17.85
N PHE A 63 21.26 -2.01 17.97
CA PHE A 63 21.23 -0.64 18.48
C PHE A 63 21.31 -0.64 20.01
N SER A 64 22.17 0.19 20.59
CA SER A 64 22.28 0.36 22.04
C SER A 64 22.40 1.83 22.41
N LEU A 65 21.51 2.30 23.27
CA LEU A 65 21.56 3.67 23.80
C LEU A 65 22.81 3.96 24.64
N LEU A 66 23.42 2.88 25.19
CA LEU A 66 24.62 3.00 26.02
C LEU A 66 25.91 3.23 25.22
N HIS A 67 25.88 2.92 23.91
CA HIS A 67 27.04 3.03 23.02
C HIS A 67 26.71 3.86 21.78
N PRO A 68 26.65 5.20 21.87
CA PRO A 68 26.16 6.06 20.81
C PRO A 68 26.96 5.97 19.49
N LEU A 69 28.28 5.78 19.56
CA LEU A 69 29.12 5.62 18.35
C LEU A 69 28.86 4.28 17.66
N ALA A 70 28.73 3.18 18.40
CA ALA A 70 28.37 1.88 17.85
C ALA A 70 26.94 1.92 17.27
N SER A 71 26.03 2.63 17.93
CA SER A 71 24.65 2.84 17.47
C SER A 71 24.58 3.66 16.18
N ALA A 72 25.41 4.69 16.02
CA ALA A 72 25.50 5.45 14.77
C ALA A 72 25.98 4.55 13.60
N ALA A 73 26.99 3.71 13.84
CA ALA A 73 27.46 2.73 12.84
C ALA A 73 26.40 1.66 12.52
N ALA A 74 25.61 1.24 13.52
CA ALA A 74 24.49 0.31 13.32
C ALA A 74 23.39 0.96 12.47
N LEU A 75 22.99 2.20 12.78
CA LEU A 75 21.99 2.92 12.00
C LEU A 75 22.40 3.12 10.54
N THR A 76 23.68 3.46 10.28
CA THR A 76 24.16 3.60 8.89
C THR A 76 24.14 2.27 8.14
N ALA A 77 24.41 1.13 8.79
CA ALA A 77 24.22 -0.19 8.21
C ALA A 77 22.75 -0.45 7.87
N GLY A 78 21.82 0.03 8.71
CA GLY A 78 20.39 -0.08 8.48
C GLY A 78 19.87 0.71 7.30
N PHE A 79 20.61 1.69 6.76
CA PHE A 79 20.20 2.49 5.59
C PHE A 79 20.05 1.65 4.32
N THR A 80 20.74 0.53 4.22
CA THR A 80 20.59 -0.41 3.10
C THR A 80 19.21 -1.03 3.02
N PHE A 81 18.48 -1.08 4.13
CA PHE A 81 17.09 -1.50 4.22
C PHE A 81 16.14 -0.30 4.20
N SER A 82 16.39 0.71 5.08
CA SER A 82 15.42 1.79 5.30
C SER A 82 15.26 2.71 4.10
N ILE A 83 16.32 3.04 3.38
CA ILE A 83 16.23 3.93 2.20
C ILE A 83 15.35 3.31 1.11
N PRO A 84 15.59 2.06 0.65
CA PRO A 84 14.72 1.44 -0.35
C PRO A 84 13.29 1.25 0.14
N LEU A 85 13.09 0.83 1.39
CA LEU A 85 11.75 0.67 1.95
C LEU A 85 10.97 1.98 1.98
N MET A 86 11.58 3.04 2.54
CA MET A 86 10.95 4.36 2.61
C MET A 86 10.69 4.95 1.24
N ALA A 87 11.57 4.70 0.26
CA ALA A 87 11.37 5.12 -1.13
C ALA A 87 10.16 4.43 -1.75
N ILE A 88 9.99 3.12 -1.54
CA ILE A 88 8.84 2.35 -2.02
C ILE A 88 7.54 2.87 -1.39
N LEU A 89 7.51 3.01 -0.07
CA LEU A 89 6.33 3.53 0.63
C LEU A 89 5.99 4.95 0.19
N LEU A 90 7.00 5.81 0.05
CA LEU A 90 6.80 7.17 -0.44
C LEU A 90 6.26 7.18 -1.87
N ALA A 91 6.81 6.37 -2.77
CA ALA A 91 6.33 6.26 -4.15
C ALA A 91 4.87 5.78 -4.20
N HIS A 92 4.51 4.80 -3.38
CA HIS A 92 3.14 4.29 -3.25
C HIS A 92 2.18 5.41 -2.85
N GLU A 93 2.43 6.08 -1.73
CA GLU A 93 1.56 7.17 -1.24
C GLU A 93 1.53 8.37 -2.19
N MET A 94 2.67 8.70 -2.82
CA MET A 94 2.72 9.76 -3.82
C MET A 94 1.96 9.41 -5.10
N GLY A 95 1.85 8.14 -5.46
CA GLY A 95 0.97 7.68 -6.53
C GLY A 95 -0.48 8.07 -6.27
N HIS A 96 -0.99 7.75 -5.10
CA HIS A 96 -2.33 8.16 -4.66
C HIS A 96 -2.47 9.69 -4.60
N TYR A 97 -1.53 10.35 -3.94
CA TYR A 97 -1.54 11.80 -3.72
C TYR A 97 -1.57 12.57 -5.04
N LEU A 98 -0.64 12.29 -5.95
CA LEU A 98 -0.54 12.99 -7.23
C LEU A 98 -1.77 12.75 -8.11
N THR A 99 -2.29 11.53 -8.12
CA THR A 99 -3.49 11.19 -8.87
C THR A 99 -4.72 11.87 -8.30
N ALA A 100 -4.87 11.92 -6.98
CA ALA A 100 -5.94 12.64 -6.30
C ALA A 100 -5.87 14.14 -6.63
N ARG A 101 -4.71 14.76 -6.51
CA ARG A 101 -4.50 16.19 -6.81
C ARG A 101 -4.77 16.53 -8.27
N ARG A 102 -4.35 15.70 -9.21
CA ARG A 102 -4.64 15.87 -10.66
C ARG A 102 -6.13 15.84 -10.96
N ASN A 103 -6.90 15.08 -10.19
CA ASN A 103 -8.35 14.97 -10.33
C ASN A 103 -9.12 15.98 -9.45
N GLY A 104 -8.46 16.96 -8.83
CA GLY A 104 -9.10 17.99 -8.01
C GLY A 104 -9.60 17.48 -6.66
N VAL A 105 -9.16 16.31 -6.21
CA VAL A 105 -9.53 15.72 -4.90
C VAL A 105 -8.59 16.25 -3.83
N ASP A 106 -9.15 16.86 -2.78
CA ASP A 106 -8.35 17.35 -1.65
C ASP A 106 -7.85 16.19 -0.79
N THR A 107 -6.53 16.16 -0.60
CA THR A 107 -5.84 15.11 0.12
C THR A 107 -4.62 15.66 0.86
N SER A 108 -4.27 15.04 1.98
CA SER A 108 -3.06 15.37 2.74
C SER A 108 -1.81 14.82 2.07
N LEU A 109 -0.65 15.37 2.45
CA LEU A 109 0.62 14.68 2.25
C LEU A 109 0.66 13.36 3.03
N PRO A 110 1.53 12.40 2.64
CA PRO A 110 1.67 11.13 3.34
C PRO A 110 2.02 11.27 4.82
N TYR A 111 1.36 10.47 5.65
CA TYR A 111 1.70 10.24 7.05
C TYR A 111 2.39 8.89 7.17
N PHE A 112 3.63 8.88 7.64
CA PHE A 112 4.36 7.66 7.94
C PHE A 112 4.11 7.24 9.38
N ILE A 113 3.92 5.94 9.62
CA ILE A 113 3.64 5.42 10.96
C ILE A 113 4.85 4.65 11.47
N PRO A 114 5.64 5.24 12.39
CA PRO A 114 6.78 4.53 12.98
C PRO A 114 6.30 3.38 13.86
N ALA A 115 7.02 2.26 13.88
CA ALA A 115 6.81 1.21 14.86
C ALA A 115 7.49 1.59 16.18
N PRO A 116 6.77 1.55 17.34
CA PRO A 116 7.29 2.07 18.60
C PRO A 116 8.43 1.22 19.18
N PHE A 117 8.52 -0.06 18.80
CA PHE A 117 9.54 -1.01 19.28
C PHE A 117 10.17 -1.72 18.06
N PRO A 118 11.20 -1.13 17.41
CA PRO A 118 11.80 -1.70 16.21
C PRO A 118 12.28 -3.15 16.38
N SER A 119 12.81 -3.50 17.55
CA SER A 119 13.26 -4.87 17.86
C SER A 119 12.12 -5.90 17.93
N LEU A 120 10.87 -5.45 18.14
CA LEU A 120 9.69 -6.32 18.15
C LEU A 120 9.06 -6.41 16.74
N PHE A 121 9.24 -5.36 15.95
CA PHE A 121 8.68 -5.26 14.60
C PHE A 121 9.82 -5.26 13.58
N ILE A 122 10.04 -6.40 12.91
CA ILE A 122 11.11 -6.65 11.93
C ILE A 122 11.24 -5.54 10.88
N VAL A 123 10.17 -4.80 10.61
CA VAL A 123 10.09 -3.78 9.56
C VAL A 123 10.37 -2.36 10.06
N GLY A 124 10.13 -2.08 11.34
CA GLY A 124 10.30 -0.75 11.95
C GLY A 124 9.24 0.29 11.56
N THR A 125 8.21 -0.09 10.81
CA THR A 125 7.09 0.79 10.43
C THR A 125 5.79 -0.01 10.28
N PHE A 126 4.66 0.65 10.48
CA PHE A 126 3.32 0.16 10.12
C PHE A 126 2.87 0.64 8.75
N GLY A 127 3.77 1.23 7.95
CA GLY A 127 3.49 1.76 6.62
C GLY A 127 3.25 3.26 6.62
N ALA A 128 2.56 3.72 5.57
CA ALA A 128 2.18 5.11 5.39
C ALA A 128 0.76 5.19 4.86
N PHE A 129 0.12 6.36 4.94
CA PHE A 129 -1.20 6.60 4.35
C PHE A 129 -1.39 8.07 4.02
N ILE A 130 -2.24 8.36 3.03
CA ILE A 130 -2.77 9.69 2.77
C ILE A 130 -4.19 9.81 3.32
N ARG A 131 -4.59 11.02 3.72
CA ARG A 131 -5.96 11.29 4.14
C ARG A 131 -6.71 11.99 3.02
N ILE A 132 -7.66 11.31 2.40
CA ILE A 132 -8.60 11.89 1.45
C ILE A 132 -9.64 12.67 2.24
N ARG A 133 -9.72 13.99 2.04
CA ARG A 133 -10.64 14.88 2.76
C ARG A 133 -11.98 15.02 2.08
N GLN A 134 -12.03 14.74 0.79
CA GLN A 134 -13.22 14.85 -0.04
C GLN A 134 -13.39 13.58 -0.87
N MET A 135 -14.58 12.99 -0.85
CA MET A 135 -14.88 11.82 -1.67
C MET A 135 -14.71 12.14 -3.16
N PRO A 136 -14.07 11.24 -3.93
CA PRO A 136 -13.95 11.38 -5.37
C PRO A 136 -15.33 11.52 -6.04
N SER A 137 -15.47 12.45 -6.99
CA SER A 137 -16.72 12.79 -7.64
C SER A 137 -17.28 11.67 -8.53
N THR A 138 -16.41 10.78 -9.03
CA THR A 138 -16.78 9.69 -9.93
C THR A 138 -16.07 8.39 -9.55
N ARG A 139 -16.67 7.26 -9.95
CA ARG A 139 -16.05 5.93 -9.76
C ARG A 139 -14.74 5.80 -10.51
N ARG A 140 -14.61 6.45 -11.69
CA ARG A 140 -13.37 6.45 -12.46
C ARG A 140 -12.23 7.11 -11.67
N VAL A 141 -12.47 8.28 -11.12
CA VAL A 141 -11.47 8.97 -10.27
C VAL A 141 -11.08 8.13 -9.06
N MET A 142 -12.06 7.46 -8.43
CA MET A 142 -11.79 6.54 -7.31
C MET A 142 -10.92 5.35 -7.73
N PHE A 143 -11.17 4.77 -8.91
CA PHE A 143 -10.35 3.70 -9.49
C PHE A 143 -8.93 4.20 -9.77
N ASP A 144 -8.80 5.35 -10.43
CA ASP A 144 -7.50 5.92 -10.80
C ASP A 144 -6.65 6.20 -9.55
N ILE A 145 -7.25 6.76 -8.48
CA ILE A 145 -6.56 6.99 -7.21
C ILE A 145 -6.20 5.66 -6.56
N GLY A 146 -7.14 4.72 -6.43
CA GLY A 146 -6.92 3.43 -5.77
C GLY A 146 -5.85 2.57 -6.45
N ALA A 147 -5.74 2.64 -7.78
CA ALA A 147 -4.74 1.87 -8.53
C ALA A 147 -3.36 2.55 -8.58
N ALA A 148 -3.28 3.88 -8.49
CA ALA A 148 -2.05 4.63 -8.71
C ALA A 148 -0.95 4.35 -7.68
N GLY A 149 -1.31 4.18 -6.40
CA GLY A 149 -0.36 3.83 -5.33
C GLY A 149 0.28 2.46 -5.56
N PRO A 150 -0.52 1.39 -5.66
CA PRO A 150 0.00 0.05 -5.94
C PRO A 150 0.89 -0.01 -7.19
N TRP A 151 0.51 0.67 -8.29
CA TRP A 151 1.35 0.73 -9.48
C TRP A 151 2.68 1.43 -9.22
N ALA A 152 2.70 2.57 -8.53
CA ALA A 152 3.93 3.30 -8.22
C ALA A 152 4.83 2.48 -7.29
N GLY A 153 4.27 1.85 -6.25
CA GLY A 153 4.99 0.95 -5.35
C GLY A 153 5.58 -0.25 -6.08
N PHE A 154 4.80 -0.91 -6.94
CA PHE A 154 5.23 -2.04 -7.73
C PHE A 154 6.40 -1.69 -8.67
N ILE A 155 6.26 -0.61 -9.45
CA ILE A 155 7.29 -0.16 -10.42
C ILE A 155 8.62 0.12 -9.72
N LEU A 156 8.62 0.59 -8.48
CA LEU A 156 9.84 0.84 -7.73
C LEU A 156 10.35 -0.41 -6.99
N SER A 157 9.47 -1.27 -6.49
CA SER A 157 9.85 -2.49 -5.76
C SER A 157 10.59 -3.49 -6.63
N VAL A 158 10.17 -3.66 -7.91
CA VAL A 158 10.79 -4.63 -8.83
C VAL A 158 12.28 -4.34 -9.05
N PRO A 159 12.72 -3.16 -9.50
CA PRO A 159 14.14 -2.89 -9.70
C PRO A 159 14.94 -2.91 -8.39
N ILE A 160 14.36 -2.46 -7.26
CA ILE A 160 15.01 -2.55 -5.95
C ILE A 160 15.24 -4.02 -5.58
N LEU A 161 14.24 -4.89 -5.77
CA LEU A 161 14.38 -6.32 -5.53
C LEU A 161 15.45 -6.95 -6.44
N MET A 162 15.48 -6.60 -7.73
CA MET A 162 16.49 -7.11 -8.66
C MET A 162 17.91 -6.72 -8.24
N VAL A 163 18.13 -5.45 -7.90
CA VAL A 163 19.43 -4.97 -7.39
C VAL A 163 19.79 -5.70 -6.08
N GLY A 164 18.82 -5.82 -5.18
CA GLY A 164 19.00 -6.51 -3.91
C GLY A 164 19.34 -8.00 -4.09
N LEU A 165 18.67 -8.70 -5.02
CA LEU A 165 18.96 -10.11 -5.34
C LEU A 165 20.39 -10.26 -5.87
N ALA A 166 20.84 -9.38 -6.75
CA ALA A 166 22.22 -9.41 -7.25
C ALA A 166 23.28 -9.20 -6.13
N LEU A 167 22.88 -8.62 -5.01
CA LEU A 167 23.71 -8.43 -3.81
C LEU A 167 23.47 -9.49 -2.72
N SER A 168 22.60 -10.46 -2.96
CA SER A 168 22.24 -11.52 -2.03
C SER A 168 23.23 -12.68 -2.13
N HIS A 169 23.32 -13.47 -1.05
CA HIS A 169 24.20 -14.62 -1.01
C HIS A 169 23.42 -15.90 -1.33
N VAL A 170 24.00 -16.73 -2.20
CA VAL A 170 23.46 -18.05 -2.55
C VAL A 170 24.36 -19.12 -1.94
N GLY A 171 23.77 -19.98 -1.11
CA GLY A 171 24.45 -21.08 -0.45
C GLY A 171 23.79 -22.43 -0.75
N PRO A 172 24.44 -23.55 -0.33
CA PRO A 172 23.81 -24.86 -0.43
C PRO A 172 22.56 -24.92 0.43
N LEU A 173 21.58 -25.74 0.01
CA LEU A 173 20.37 -25.97 0.80
C LEU A 173 20.75 -26.61 2.13
N ASP A 174 20.54 -25.91 3.24
CA ASP A 174 20.74 -26.41 4.58
C ASP A 174 19.40 -26.39 5.33
N PRO A 175 18.74 -27.56 5.52
CA PRO A 175 17.48 -27.64 6.25
C PRO A 175 17.60 -27.22 7.75
N SER A 176 18.82 -27.21 8.29
CA SER A 176 19.09 -26.82 9.66
C SER A 176 19.42 -25.33 9.82
N ALA A 177 19.61 -24.60 8.72
CA ALA A 177 19.85 -23.17 8.76
C ALA A 177 18.60 -22.45 9.32
N GLY A 178 18.75 -21.84 10.48
CA GLY A 178 17.71 -20.99 11.04
C GLY A 178 17.46 -19.79 10.14
N GLY A 179 16.21 -19.43 9.94
CA GLY A 179 15.84 -18.27 9.13
C GLY A 179 14.33 -18.14 8.94
N TYR A 180 13.90 -17.04 8.37
CA TYR A 180 12.50 -16.85 8.01
C TYR A 180 12.27 -17.41 6.60
N ASN A 181 11.36 -18.36 6.48
CA ASN A 181 10.92 -18.80 5.15
C ASN A 181 9.95 -17.75 4.59
N LEU A 182 10.44 -16.95 3.66
CA LEU A 182 9.61 -15.98 2.96
C LEU A 182 8.83 -16.70 1.86
N GLY A 183 7.50 -16.54 1.87
CA GLY A 183 6.65 -17.16 0.86
C GLY A 183 7.09 -16.82 -0.57
N ASN A 184 7.09 -17.82 -1.44
CA ASN A 184 7.52 -17.70 -2.83
C ASN A 184 6.35 -17.25 -3.72
N SER A 185 6.31 -15.98 -4.11
CA SER A 185 5.42 -15.53 -5.18
C SER A 185 5.99 -15.90 -6.56
N LEU A 186 5.13 -16.12 -7.55
CA LEU A 186 5.58 -16.40 -8.92
C LEU A 186 6.52 -15.31 -9.46
N LEU A 187 6.24 -14.05 -9.15
CA LEU A 187 7.10 -12.95 -9.55
C LEU A 187 8.48 -13.03 -8.87
N PHE A 188 8.52 -13.33 -7.57
CA PHE A 188 9.78 -13.49 -6.84
C PHE A 188 10.61 -14.62 -7.43
N LEU A 189 10.00 -15.79 -7.68
CA LEU A 189 10.68 -16.92 -8.33
C LEU A 189 11.23 -16.56 -9.71
N ALA A 190 10.43 -15.86 -10.52
CA ALA A 190 10.87 -15.41 -11.85
C ALA A 190 12.06 -14.44 -11.75
N LEU A 191 12.06 -13.51 -10.78
CA LEU A 191 13.16 -12.57 -10.58
C LEU A 191 14.42 -13.26 -10.04
N VAL A 192 14.27 -14.23 -9.12
CA VAL A 192 15.39 -15.05 -8.65
C VAL A 192 16.04 -15.78 -9.84
N HIS A 193 15.24 -16.45 -10.65
CA HIS A 193 15.75 -17.15 -11.82
C HIS A 193 16.41 -16.19 -12.84
N LEU A 194 15.82 -15.01 -13.06
CA LEU A 194 16.33 -14.01 -14.00
C LEU A 194 17.65 -13.39 -13.52
N VAL A 195 17.80 -13.10 -12.22
CA VAL A 195 18.94 -12.34 -11.67
C VAL A 195 20.06 -13.29 -11.21
N LEU A 196 19.71 -14.35 -10.50
CA LEU A 196 20.69 -15.27 -9.89
C LEU A 196 20.99 -16.50 -10.76
N HIS A 197 20.13 -16.77 -11.75
CA HIS A 197 20.26 -17.95 -12.65
C HIS A 197 20.28 -19.28 -11.90
N VAL A 198 19.62 -19.37 -10.75
CA VAL A 198 19.54 -20.58 -9.91
C VAL A 198 18.08 -21.04 -9.75
N ASP A 199 17.89 -22.32 -9.43
CA ASP A 199 16.60 -22.83 -9.00
C ASP A 199 16.45 -22.57 -7.48
N PRO A 200 15.48 -21.73 -7.06
CA PRO A 200 15.30 -21.41 -5.64
C PRO A 200 14.91 -22.60 -4.77
N ASN A 201 14.49 -23.73 -5.36
CA ASN A 201 14.16 -24.94 -4.61
C ASN A 201 15.41 -25.79 -4.27
N LEU A 202 16.56 -25.49 -4.88
CA LEU A 202 17.80 -26.26 -4.74
C LEU A 202 18.89 -25.52 -3.96
N VAL A 203 18.64 -24.27 -3.61
CA VAL A 203 19.63 -23.40 -2.95
C VAL A 203 18.98 -22.60 -1.80
N ASN A 204 19.82 -22.22 -0.86
CA ASN A 204 19.45 -21.25 0.15
C ASN A 204 19.82 -19.85 -0.31
N ILE A 205 18.89 -18.90 -0.24
CA ILE A 205 19.13 -17.51 -0.64
C ILE A 205 19.05 -16.65 0.60
N ASP A 206 20.19 -16.14 1.04
CA ASP A 206 20.27 -15.15 2.12
C ASP A 206 20.07 -13.75 1.50
N LEU A 207 18.87 -13.23 1.66
CA LEU A 207 18.48 -11.96 1.04
C LEU A 207 19.25 -10.78 1.64
N SER A 208 19.87 -9.98 0.78
CA SER A 208 20.40 -8.69 1.22
C SER A 208 19.29 -7.80 1.81
N PRO A 209 19.60 -6.85 2.71
CA PRO A 209 18.60 -5.92 3.24
C PRO A 209 17.86 -5.13 2.14
N ILE A 210 18.51 -4.84 1.01
CA ILE A 210 17.90 -4.21 -0.16
C ILE A 210 16.88 -5.15 -0.82
N ALA A 211 17.22 -6.44 -0.98
CA ALA A 211 16.31 -7.44 -1.53
C ALA A 211 15.08 -7.62 -0.63
N PHE A 212 15.30 -7.68 0.68
CA PHE A 212 14.22 -7.80 1.64
C PHE A 212 13.29 -6.59 1.62
N ALA A 213 13.81 -5.36 1.48
CA ALA A 213 13.00 -4.16 1.31
C ALA A 213 12.14 -4.21 0.02
N GLY A 214 12.72 -4.66 -1.10
CA GLY A 214 12.00 -4.84 -2.37
C GLY A 214 10.91 -5.91 -2.28
N TRP A 215 11.22 -7.06 -1.68
CA TRP A 215 10.25 -8.13 -1.42
C TRP A 215 9.09 -7.63 -0.55
N LEU A 216 9.42 -6.92 0.53
CA LEU A 216 8.42 -6.35 1.44
C LEU A 216 7.54 -5.32 0.73
N GLY A 217 8.11 -4.51 -0.16
CA GLY A 217 7.36 -3.57 -0.99
C GLY A 217 6.33 -4.26 -1.88
N LEU A 218 6.70 -5.37 -2.53
CA LEU A 218 5.78 -6.21 -3.30
C LEU A 218 4.71 -6.84 -2.40
N PHE A 219 5.09 -7.33 -1.24
CA PHE A 219 4.19 -7.93 -0.26
C PHE A 219 3.14 -6.93 0.23
N VAL A 220 3.55 -5.74 0.66
CA VAL A 220 2.65 -4.66 1.10
C VAL A 220 1.74 -4.21 -0.03
N THR A 221 2.26 -4.06 -1.26
CA THR A 221 1.45 -3.73 -2.43
C THR A 221 0.39 -4.78 -2.70
N THR A 222 0.73 -6.07 -2.57
CA THR A 222 -0.21 -7.18 -2.72
C THR A 222 -1.29 -7.14 -1.63
N LEU A 223 -0.92 -6.90 -0.37
CA LEU A 223 -1.88 -6.76 0.73
C LEU A 223 -2.83 -5.58 0.49
N ASN A 224 -2.33 -4.45 0.01
CA ASN A 224 -3.16 -3.28 -0.30
C ASN A 224 -4.13 -3.53 -1.46
N LEU A 225 -3.81 -4.44 -2.38
CA LEU A 225 -4.70 -4.83 -3.49
C LEU A 225 -5.79 -5.84 -3.10
N LEU A 226 -5.81 -6.34 -1.87
CA LEU A 226 -6.88 -7.23 -1.42
C LEU A 226 -8.24 -6.51 -1.47
N PRO A 227 -9.31 -7.17 -1.95
CA PRO A 227 -10.63 -6.58 -2.14
C PRO A 227 -11.38 -6.40 -0.83
N VAL A 228 -10.75 -5.83 0.20
CA VAL A 228 -11.28 -5.76 1.56
C VAL A 228 -11.27 -4.34 2.11
N GLY A 229 -12.39 -3.90 2.64
CA GLY A 229 -12.53 -2.71 3.47
C GLY A 229 -12.00 -1.44 2.82
N GLN A 230 -11.08 -0.78 3.52
CA GLN A 230 -10.51 0.52 3.12
C GLN A 230 -9.14 0.35 2.42
N LEU A 231 -8.73 -0.87 2.10
CA LEU A 231 -7.53 -1.11 1.30
C LEU A 231 -7.74 -0.60 -0.14
N ASP A 232 -6.67 -0.36 -0.86
CA ASP A 232 -6.72 0.14 -2.24
C ASP A 232 -7.54 -0.77 -3.15
N GLY A 233 -7.37 -2.10 -3.01
CA GLY A 233 -8.18 -3.09 -3.70
C GLY A 233 -9.66 -3.00 -3.38
N GLY A 234 -10.03 -2.63 -2.16
CA GLY A 234 -11.42 -2.35 -1.78
C GLY A 234 -12.00 -1.15 -2.54
N HIS A 235 -11.23 -0.07 -2.70
CA HIS A 235 -11.62 1.09 -3.50
C HIS A 235 -11.72 0.76 -5.00
N VAL A 236 -10.79 -0.03 -5.53
CA VAL A 236 -10.81 -0.53 -6.92
C VAL A 236 -12.06 -1.38 -7.17
N VAL A 237 -12.35 -2.34 -6.29
CA VAL A 237 -13.54 -3.20 -6.41
C VAL A 237 -14.83 -2.38 -6.28
N TYR A 238 -14.88 -1.40 -5.38
CA TYR A 238 -16.03 -0.50 -5.31
C TYR A 238 -16.21 0.31 -6.60
N ALA A 239 -15.14 0.82 -7.17
CA ALA A 239 -15.20 1.57 -8.42
C ALA A 239 -15.73 0.73 -9.59
N LEU A 240 -15.31 -0.53 -9.69
CA LEU A 240 -15.71 -1.46 -10.76
C LEU A 240 -17.13 -2.03 -10.55
N PHE A 241 -17.44 -2.52 -9.35
CA PHE A 241 -18.64 -3.32 -9.08
C PHE A 241 -19.71 -2.58 -8.25
N GLY A 242 -19.46 -1.36 -7.80
CA GLY A 242 -20.41 -0.52 -7.08
C GLY A 242 -21.00 -1.23 -5.85
N ARG A 243 -22.33 -1.39 -5.80
CA ARG A 243 -23.04 -2.00 -4.66
C ARG A 243 -22.59 -3.43 -4.33
N HIS A 244 -22.04 -4.16 -5.28
CA HIS A 244 -21.61 -5.55 -5.08
C HIS A 244 -20.27 -5.67 -4.34
N HIS A 245 -19.52 -4.58 -4.15
CA HIS A 245 -18.22 -4.59 -3.46
C HIS A 245 -18.29 -5.25 -2.08
N ARG A 246 -19.36 -5.01 -1.31
CA ARG A 246 -19.53 -5.61 0.03
C ARG A 246 -19.65 -7.14 -0.02
N THR A 247 -20.37 -7.64 -1.01
CA THR A 247 -20.52 -9.11 -1.20
C THR A 247 -19.19 -9.71 -1.62
N ILE A 248 -18.47 -9.08 -2.56
CA ILE A 248 -17.14 -9.51 -3.02
C ILE A 248 -16.17 -9.55 -1.83
N SER A 249 -16.10 -8.48 -1.03
CA SER A 249 -15.23 -8.43 0.15
C SER A 249 -15.56 -9.51 1.18
N ARG A 250 -16.85 -9.74 1.45
CA ARG A 250 -17.29 -10.80 2.39
C ARG A 250 -16.94 -12.21 1.89
N LEU A 251 -17.19 -12.49 0.61
CA LEU A 251 -16.83 -13.76 0.00
C LEU A 251 -15.34 -14.01 0.02
N PHE A 252 -14.54 -12.97 -0.28
CA PHE A 252 -13.09 -13.04 -0.21
C PHE A 252 -12.60 -13.34 1.21
N VAL A 253 -13.09 -12.62 2.22
CA VAL A 253 -12.73 -12.87 3.62
C VAL A 253 -13.16 -14.27 4.05
N ALA A 254 -14.38 -14.72 3.68
CA ALA A 254 -14.84 -16.06 3.98
C ALA A 254 -13.94 -17.13 3.33
N ALA A 255 -13.51 -16.93 2.09
CA ALA A 255 -12.58 -17.84 1.41
C ALA A 255 -11.22 -17.88 2.11
N CYS A 256 -10.68 -16.74 2.55
CA CYS A 256 -9.44 -16.70 3.33
C CYS A 256 -9.57 -17.45 4.67
N VAL A 257 -10.68 -17.25 5.38
CA VAL A 257 -10.95 -17.97 6.64
C VAL A 257 -11.06 -19.48 6.40
N LEU A 258 -11.80 -19.90 5.37
CA LEU A 258 -11.93 -21.32 5.03
C LEU A 258 -10.58 -21.93 4.62
N MET A 259 -9.75 -21.20 3.88
CA MET A 259 -8.41 -21.64 3.49
C MET A 259 -7.50 -21.91 4.70
N VAL A 260 -7.71 -21.23 5.82
CA VAL A 260 -6.97 -21.46 7.07
C VAL A 260 -7.63 -22.54 7.93
N VAL A 261 -8.96 -22.45 8.12
CA VAL A 261 -9.69 -23.31 9.06
C VAL A 261 -9.78 -24.76 8.57
N VAL A 262 -10.07 -24.95 7.27
CA VAL A 262 -10.28 -26.31 6.72
C VAL A 262 -9.05 -27.20 6.85
N PRO A 263 -7.84 -26.78 6.46
CA PRO A 263 -6.64 -27.59 6.65
C PRO A 263 -6.31 -27.83 8.13
N VAL A 264 -6.46 -26.82 8.99
CA VAL A 264 -6.25 -26.98 10.44
C VAL A 264 -7.19 -28.03 11.01
N MET A 265 -8.47 -28.01 10.63
CA MET A 265 -9.46 -29.01 11.07
C MET A 265 -9.20 -30.39 10.44
N ALA A 266 -8.62 -30.45 9.25
CA ALA A 266 -8.22 -31.69 8.59
C ALA A 266 -6.91 -32.27 9.15
N GLY A 267 -6.30 -31.64 10.16
CA GLY A 267 -5.04 -32.09 10.77
C GLY A 267 -3.83 -31.95 9.85
N TRP A 268 -3.88 -31.04 8.89
CA TRP A 268 -2.71 -30.74 8.06
C TRP A 268 -1.75 -29.84 8.84
N ASP A 269 -0.54 -30.33 9.04
CA ASP A 269 0.51 -29.53 9.65
C ASP A 269 1.06 -28.53 8.62
N PHE A 270 0.67 -27.27 8.74
CA PHE A 270 1.21 -26.16 7.90
C PHE A 270 2.65 -25.78 8.23
N TRP A 271 3.17 -26.29 9.35
CA TRP A 271 4.45 -25.90 9.95
C TRP A 271 5.47 -27.04 9.95
N GLY A 272 5.20 -28.10 9.18
CA GLY A 272 6.09 -29.23 9.02
C GLY A 272 7.35 -28.95 8.23
#